data_874626290ec0b0c32f150b899d04a65f
#
_entry.id   874626290ec0b0c32f150b899d04a65f
#
_cell.length_a   1.000
_cell.length_b   1.000
_cell.length_c   1.000
_cell.angle_alpha   90.00
_cell.angle_beta   90.00
_cell.angle_gamma   90.00
#
_symmetry.space_group_name_H-M   'P 1'
#
loop_
_entity.id
_entity.type
_entity.pdbx_description
1 polymer ?
#
loop_
_entity_poly.entity_id
_entity_poly.type
_entity_poly.pdbx_seq_one_letter_code
_entity_poly.pdbx_strand_id
1 'polypeptide(L)'
;MAYYEKRGDSWRAQIRRKGFPTLSATFDTKAEAQRWAAEVEGDMSRGRFVDMREAEQTTVAEALKRYRREVSDQKKGAKQEGVRIERWLLHPLAEKSLAALKSSDLAAYRDQELKEGKSTATVRLNLAIISHLYTIAMKEWGIDGLTNPCKSLRMPKGSKERDRRPTTAELNAIYATAREMSPEMAAIIELAADTAMRRTELVTLRRSQVKGKVAYLEDTKNGERRAVPLSSRAREILASLPTRIDGQYFSLSPATVSNYFPVICEKAGVKGLRYHDLRHEATSRLFERGFTMMEVASITGHKTLSMLRRYTHLSPADLAEKLG
;
A
#
# COMPACT_ATOMS: atom_id res chain seq x y z
N MET A 1 22.52 18.37 39.46
CA MET A 1 22.12 19.59 40.22
C MET A 1 21.72 20.66 39.19
N ALA A 2 20.62 21.33 39.45
CA ALA A 2 20.18 22.45 38.64
C ALA A 2 20.97 23.71 38.96
N TYR A 3 21.40 24.45 37.93
CA TYR A 3 22.03 25.75 38.02
C TYR A 3 21.06 26.82 37.54
N TYR A 4 21.01 27.97 38.25
CA TYR A 4 20.12 29.09 37.98
C TYR A 4 20.90 30.35 37.70
N GLU A 5 20.60 31.03 36.62
CA GLU A 5 21.25 32.27 36.19
C GLU A 5 20.18 33.32 35.86
N LYS A 6 20.32 34.53 36.37
CA LYS A 6 19.49 35.68 35.99
C LYS A 6 20.00 36.28 34.70
N ARG A 7 19.17 36.47 33.71
CA ARG A 7 19.47 37.08 32.40
C ARG A 7 18.47 38.20 32.10
N GLY A 8 18.85 39.41 32.39
CA GLY A 8 17.92 40.57 32.31
C GLY A 8 16.73 40.36 33.24
N ASP A 9 15.54 40.38 32.65
CA ASP A 9 14.26 40.18 33.38
C ASP A 9 13.84 38.70 33.50
N SER A 10 14.63 37.77 32.99
CA SER A 10 14.32 36.35 33.01
C SER A 10 15.33 35.51 33.80
N TRP A 11 14.94 34.28 34.15
CA TRP A 11 15.73 33.29 34.83
C TRP A 11 15.96 32.06 33.98
N ARG A 12 17.21 31.72 33.71
CA ARG A 12 17.60 30.47 33.07
C ARG A 12 17.86 29.38 34.12
N ALA A 13 17.17 28.22 33.98
CA ALA A 13 17.54 27.00 34.69
C ALA A 13 18.33 26.08 33.74
N GLN A 14 19.38 25.43 34.25
CA GLN A 14 20.14 24.42 33.54
C GLN A 14 20.33 23.19 34.43
N ILE A 15 19.95 22.03 33.93
CA ILE A 15 20.07 20.73 34.62
C ILE A 15 21.19 19.94 33.93
N ARG A 16 22.19 19.52 34.70
CA ARG A 16 23.26 18.60 34.27
C ARG A 16 23.26 17.39 35.19
N ARG A 17 22.96 16.21 34.64
CA ARG A 17 22.96 14.96 35.40
C ARG A 17 23.64 13.87 34.57
N LYS A 18 24.53 13.08 35.20
CA LYS A 18 25.22 11.98 34.53
C LYS A 18 24.20 10.97 33.99
N GLY A 19 24.33 10.59 32.72
CA GLY A 19 23.42 9.67 32.05
C GLY A 19 22.17 10.31 31.40
N PHE A 20 22.05 11.66 31.52
CA PHE A 20 20.97 12.42 30.90
C PHE A 20 21.52 13.58 30.07
N PRO A 21 20.79 14.02 29.02
CA PRO A 21 21.19 15.20 28.27
C PRO A 21 21.13 16.46 29.15
N THR A 22 21.96 17.45 28.84
CA THR A 22 21.87 18.76 29.49
C THR A 22 20.62 19.47 29.04
N LEU A 23 19.76 19.84 29.98
CA LEU A 23 18.53 20.57 29.73
C LEU A 23 18.67 22.02 30.18
N SER A 24 18.09 22.96 29.45
CA SER A 24 17.97 24.35 29.90
C SER A 24 16.66 24.96 29.43
N ALA A 25 16.05 25.74 30.29
CA ALA A 25 14.83 26.50 29.99
C ALA A 25 14.91 27.88 30.64
N THR A 26 14.16 28.85 30.08
CA THR A 26 14.11 30.23 30.58
C THR A 26 12.69 30.54 31.04
N PHE A 27 12.58 31.23 32.17
CA PHE A 27 11.33 31.54 32.87
C PHE A 27 11.31 33.00 33.28
N ASP A 28 10.13 33.55 33.52
CA ASP A 28 9.97 34.93 33.97
C ASP A 28 10.41 35.09 35.46
N THR A 29 10.22 34.04 36.27
CA THR A 29 10.56 34.07 37.70
C THR A 29 11.49 32.95 38.10
N LYS A 30 12.32 33.21 39.16
CA LYS A 30 13.19 32.20 39.76
C LYS A 30 12.40 31.02 40.33
N ALA A 31 11.22 31.28 40.87
CA ALA A 31 10.36 30.25 41.45
C ALA A 31 9.85 29.25 40.38
N GLU A 32 9.52 29.74 39.20
CA GLU A 32 9.16 28.87 38.05
C GLU A 32 10.34 28.03 37.57
N ALA A 33 11.51 28.64 37.43
CA ALA A 33 12.72 27.96 37.08
C ALA A 33 13.08 26.82 38.08
N GLN A 34 12.88 27.07 39.39
CA GLN A 34 13.12 26.08 40.44
C GLN A 34 12.07 24.95 40.40
N ARG A 35 10.81 25.28 40.19
CA ARG A 35 9.73 24.28 40.08
C ARG A 35 9.96 23.32 38.90
N TRP A 36 10.24 23.90 37.71
CA TRP A 36 10.57 23.12 36.53
C TRP A 36 11.77 22.20 36.75
N ALA A 37 12.83 22.73 37.38
CA ALA A 37 14.03 21.93 37.63
C ALA A 37 13.76 20.77 38.60
N ALA A 38 12.96 20.99 39.63
CA ALA A 38 12.61 19.97 40.62
C ALA A 38 11.74 18.87 39.98
N GLU A 39 10.79 19.21 39.08
CA GLU A 39 9.98 18.27 38.34
C GLU A 39 10.84 17.39 37.43
N VAL A 40 11.70 18.00 36.61
CA VAL A 40 12.58 17.29 35.68
C VAL A 40 13.57 16.38 36.42
N GLU A 41 14.24 16.89 37.48
CA GLU A 41 15.15 16.07 38.31
C GLU A 41 14.39 14.93 39.01
N GLY A 42 13.14 15.16 39.42
CA GLY A 42 12.27 14.17 39.98
C GLY A 42 11.94 13.06 38.99
N ASP A 43 11.62 13.40 37.73
CA ASP A 43 11.37 12.43 36.69
C ASP A 43 12.60 11.65 36.26
N MET A 44 13.77 12.34 36.18
CA MET A 44 15.05 11.66 35.96
C MET A 44 15.36 10.66 37.11
N SER A 45 15.05 11.02 38.36
CA SER A 45 15.29 10.15 39.51
C SER A 45 14.40 8.92 39.54
N ARG A 46 13.18 9.08 39.07
CA ARG A 46 12.17 8.02 38.98
C ARG A 46 12.24 7.20 37.68
N GLY A 47 13.22 7.49 36.80
CA GLY A 47 13.33 6.83 35.50
C GLY A 47 12.17 7.10 34.53
N ARG A 48 11.43 8.19 34.74
CA ARG A 48 10.27 8.59 33.90
C ARG A 48 10.60 9.75 32.95
N PHE A 49 11.83 10.27 33.02
CA PHE A 49 12.27 11.33 32.13
C PHE A 49 12.32 10.85 30.69
N VAL A 50 11.67 11.60 29.80
CA VAL A 50 11.65 11.37 28.35
C VAL A 50 12.15 12.64 27.67
N ASP A 51 13.14 12.54 26.80
CA ASP A 51 13.64 13.69 26.05
C ASP A 51 12.74 13.96 24.83
N MET A 52 11.92 14.98 24.94
CA MET A 52 10.99 15.37 23.88
C MET A 52 11.57 16.35 22.85
N ARG A 53 12.80 16.83 23.03
CA ARG A 53 13.37 17.92 22.23
C ARG A 53 13.43 17.58 20.74
N GLU A 54 13.89 16.40 20.39
CA GLU A 54 13.93 15.98 18.97
C GLU A 54 12.52 15.90 18.38
N ALA A 55 11.56 15.37 19.12
CA ALA A 55 10.17 15.31 18.70
C ALA A 55 9.50 16.68 18.53
N GLU A 56 9.89 17.65 19.36
CA GLU A 56 9.37 19.03 19.33
C GLU A 56 10.01 19.87 18.23
N GLN A 57 11.27 19.61 17.89
CA GLN A 57 12.03 20.36 16.88
C GLN A 57 11.86 19.81 15.47
N THR A 58 11.68 18.50 15.33
CA THR A 58 11.54 17.85 14.02
C THR A 58 10.12 18.04 13.47
N THR A 59 9.99 18.70 12.34
CA THR A 59 8.72 18.84 11.66
C THR A 59 8.30 17.54 10.95
N VAL A 60 6.99 17.37 10.73
CA VAL A 60 6.47 16.26 9.95
C VAL A 60 7.06 16.28 8.53
N ALA A 61 7.30 17.46 7.94
CA ALA A 61 7.93 17.61 6.64
C ALA A 61 9.36 17.07 6.61
N GLU A 62 10.19 17.43 7.60
CA GLU A 62 11.56 16.92 7.71
C GLU A 62 11.59 15.41 7.92
N ALA A 63 10.73 14.91 8.80
CA ALA A 63 10.58 13.49 9.05
C ALA A 63 10.10 12.73 7.80
N LEU A 64 9.17 13.27 7.00
CA LEU A 64 8.73 12.67 5.73
C LEU A 64 9.84 12.64 4.68
N LYS A 65 10.67 13.67 4.58
CA LYS A 65 11.83 13.69 3.67
C LYS A 65 12.86 12.62 4.07
N ARG A 66 13.14 12.49 5.38
CA ARG A 66 14.00 11.42 5.92
C ARG A 66 13.41 10.04 5.63
N TYR A 67 12.13 9.85 5.95
CA TYR A 67 11.40 8.61 5.69
C TYR A 67 11.42 8.21 4.21
N ARG A 68 11.25 9.16 3.30
CA ARG A 68 11.34 8.91 1.86
C ARG A 68 12.68 8.32 1.49
N ARG A 69 13.77 8.98 1.87
CA ARG A 69 15.14 8.59 1.55
C ARG A 69 15.53 7.24 2.17
N GLU A 70 15.18 7.03 3.44
CA GLU A 70 15.67 5.88 4.21
C GLU A 70 14.77 4.64 4.07
N VAL A 71 13.46 4.82 3.80
CA VAL A 71 12.48 3.74 3.83
C VAL A 71 11.71 3.60 2.52
N SER A 72 11.13 4.71 2.02
CA SER A 72 10.18 4.64 0.90
C SER A 72 10.88 4.29 -0.41
N ASP A 73 12.03 4.91 -0.70
CA ASP A 73 12.75 4.75 -1.97
C ASP A 73 13.31 3.32 -2.16
N GLN A 74 13.41 2.54 -1.09
CA GLN A 74 13.82 1.13 -1.14
C GLN A 74 12.67 0.16 -1.42
N LYS A 75 11.42 0.63 -1.43
CA LYS A 75 10.25 -0.22 -1.65
C LYS A 75 9.97 -0.43 -3.14
N LYS A 76 9.49 -1.60 -3.54
CA LYS A 76 8.97 -1.85 -4.91
C LYS A 76 7.85 -0.85 -5.32
N GLY A 77 7.18 -0.21 -4.37
CA GLY A 77 6.13 0.80 -4.56
C GLY A 77 6.58 2.24 -4.38
N ALA A 78 7.89 2.54 -4.36
CA ALA A 78 8.47 3.86 -4.09
C ALA A 78 7.81 5.01 -4.87
N LYS A 79 7.58 4.82 -6.17
CA LYS A 79 6.98 5.85 -7.03
C LYS A 79 5.58 6.29 -6.54
N GLN A 80 4.71 5.32 -6.22
CA GLN A 80 3.35 5.60 -5.76
C GLN A 80 3.32 6.16 -4.34
N GLU A 81 4.20 5.67 -3.47
CA GLU A 81 4.36 6.18 -2.12
C GLU A 81 4.94 7.59 -2.14
N GLY A 82 5.92 7.86 -3.01
CA GLY A 82 6.51 9.18 -3.23
C GLY A 82 5.48 10.24 -3.60
N VAL A 83 4.56 9.94 -4.53
CA VAL A 83 3.46 10.88 -4.89
C VAL A 83 2.59 11.24 -3.67
N ARG A 84 2.36 10.30 -2.76
CA ARG A 84 1.59 10.57 -1.53
C ARG A 84 2.39 11.37 -0.51
N ILE A 85 3.70 11.10 -0.41
CA ILE A 85 4.60 11.88 0.44
C ILE A 85 4.65 13.33 -0.05
N GLU A 86 4.79 13.57 -1.35
CA GLU A 86 4.74 14.94 -1.91
C GLU A 86 3.44 15.66 -1.56
N ARG A 87 2.30 14.97 -1.63
CA ARG A 87 1.02 15.56 -1.22
C ARG A 87 1.02 15.95 0.27
N TRP A 88 1.61 15.14 1.14
CA TRP A 88 1.75 15.46 2.55
C TRP A 88 2.68 16.64 2.77
N LEU A 89 3.79 16.75 2.03
CA LEU A 89 4.73 17.87 2.13
C LEU A 89 4.10 19.23 1.77
N LEU A 90 3.08 19.21 0.91
CA LEU A 90 2.30 20.41 0.54
C LEU A 90 1.16 20.72 1.52
N HIS A 91 0.86 19.83 2.46
CA HIS A 91 -0.25 20.01 3.39
C HIS A 91 0.21 20.80 4.64
N PRO A 92 -0.60 21.77 5.16
CA PRO A 92 -0.20 22.60 6.33
C PRO A 92 0.19 21.79 7.59
N LEU A 93 -0.35 20.59 7.77
CA LEU A 93 0.02 19.70 8.86
C LEU A 93 1.49 19.26 8.81
N ALA A 94 2.17 19.37 7.66
CA ALA A 94 3.58 19.04 7.54
C ALA A 94 4.51 20.02 8.27
N GLU A 95 4.05 21.23 8.53
CA GLU A 95 4.79 22.26 9.28
C GLU A 95 4.76 22.02 10.80
N LYS A 96 3.81 21.22 11.30
CA LYS A 96 3.77 20.86 12.71
C LYS A 96 4.96 19.98 13.08
N SER A 97 5.44 20.13 14.34
CA SER A 97 6.40 19.17 14.87
C SER A 97 5.76 17.79 15.09
N LEU A 98 6.59 16.75 15.15
CA LEU A 98 6.12 15.39 15.45
C LEU A 98 5.37 15.31 16.78
N ALA A 99 5.82 16.06 17.79
CA ALA A 99 5.14 16.12 19.09
C ALA A 99 3.80 16.86 19.04
N ALA A 100 3.65 17.84 18.14
CA ALA A 100 2.47 18.69 18.04
C ALA A 100 1.35 18.12 17.17
N LEU A 101 1.62 17.12 16.30
CA LEU A 101 0.60 16.51 15.46
C LEU A 101 -0.30 15.57 16.26
N LYS A 102 -1.59 15.91 16.37
CA LYS A 102 -2.58 15.17 17.17
C LYS A 102 -3.50 14.31 16.30
N SER A 103 -4.12 13.31 16.91
CA SER A 103 -5.18 12.51 16.26
C SER A 103 -6.35 13.35 15.77
N SER A 104 -6.68 14.46 16.45
CA SER A 104 -7.71 15.42 16.01
C SER A 104 -7.37 16.11 14.69
N ASP A 105 -6.09 16.46 14.45
CA ASP A 105 -5.66 17.05 13.19
C ASP A 105 -5.82 16.05 12.04
N LEU A 106 -5.46 14.80 12.29
CA LEU A 106 -5.61 13.73 11.29
C LEU A 106 -7.08 13.35 11.07
N ALA A 107 -7.93 13.51 12.08
CA ALA A 107 -9.37 13.33 11.93
C ALA A 107 -9.96 14.42 11.03
N ALA A 108 -9.59 15.69 11.24
CA ALA A 108 -9.99 16.81 10.39
C ALA A 108 -9.50 16.60 8.93
N TYR A 109 -8.23 16.22 8.73
CA TYR A 109 -7.70 15.86 7.41
C TYR A 109 -8.51 14.75 6.74
N ARG A 110 -8.77 13.64 7.45
CA ARG A 110 -9.59 12.53 6.96
C ARG A 110 -10.95 12.99 6.48
N ASP A 111 -11.64 13.77 7.29
CA ASP A 111 -13.02 14.20 7.03
C ASP A 111 -13.07 15.20 5.86
N GLN A 112 -12.07 16.06 5.75
CA GLN A 112 -11.92 16.97 4.62
C GLN A 112 -11.66 16.21 3.31
N GLU A 113 -10.70 15.28 3.27
CA GLU A 113 -10.39 14.48 2.07
C GLU A 113 -11.62 13.67 1.60
N LEU A 114 -12.40 13.13 2.55
CA LEU A 114 -13.65 12.42 2.22
C LEU A 114 -14.72 13.37 1.67
N LYS A 115 -14.86 14.57 2.22
CA LYS A 115 -15.78 15.62 1.74
C LYS A 115 -15.41 16.09 0.34
N GLU A 116 -14.13 16.14 0.02
CA GLU A 116 -13.60 16.43 -1.33
C GLU A 116 -13.78 15.29 -2.33
N GLY A 117 -14.41 14.18 -1.93
CA GLY A 117 -14.72 13.04 -2.81
C GLY A 117 -13.59 12.04 -3.00
N LYS A 118 -12.52 12.10 -2.21
CA LYS A 118 -11.48 11.06 -2.25
C LYS A 118 -12.05 9.74 -1.73
N SER A 119 -11.65 8.64 -2.35
CA SER A 119 -12.09 7.31 -1.90
C SER A 119 -11.54 6.99 -0.50
N THR A 120 -12.32 6.22 0.28
CA THR A 120 -11.89 5.74 1.60
C THR A 120 -10.56 4.99 1.55
N ALA A 121 -10.31 4.24 0.47
CA ALA A 121 -9.03 3.55 0.25
C ALA A 121 -7.87 4.53 0.08
N THR A 122 -8.05 5.63 -0.67
CA THR A 122 -7.02 6.66 -0.85
C THR A 122 -6.68 7.32 0.48
N VAL A 123 -7.70 7.73 1.26
CA VAL A 123 -7.49 8.36 2.56
C VAL A 123 -6.78 7.42 3.54
N ARG A 124 -7.16 6.13 3.57
CA ARG A 124 -6.46 5.11 4.37
C ARG A 124 -4.99 4.98 4.01
N LEU A 125 -4.66 4.97 2.72
CA LEU A 125 -3.27 4.89 2.25
C LEU A 125 -2.46 6.14 2.61
N ASN A 126 -3.05 7.32 2.54
CA ASN A 126 -2.40 8.56 2.96
C ASN A 126 -2.09 8.54 4.46
N LEU A 127 -3.07 8.17 5.29
CA LEU A 127 -2.90 8.06 6.74
C LEU A 127 -1.92 6.95 7.15
N ALA A 128 -1.83 5.87 6.36
CA ALA A 128 -0.89 4.78 6.60
C ALA A 128 0.57 5.24 6.49
N ILE A 129 0.88 6.22 5.63
CA ILE A 129 2.22 6.81 5.54
C ILE A 129 2.59 7.49 6.86
N ILE A 130 1.70 8.35 7.39
CA ILE A 130 1.93 9.03 8.67
C ILE A 130 2.07 8.00 9.81
N SER A 131 1.20 7.00 9.84
CA SER A 131 1.29 5.94 10.85
C SER A 131 2.61 5.17 10.80
N HIS A 132 3.10 4.87 9.59
CA HIS A 132 4.38 4.16 9.43
C HIS A 132 5.58 5.07 9.74
N LEU A 133 5.53 6.35 9.32
CA LEU A 133 6.51 7.36 9.70
C LEU A 133 6.72 7.41 11.21
N TYR A 134 5.64 7.55 12.00
CA TYR A 134 5.75 7.57 13.46
C TYR A 134 6.29 6.24 14.02
N THR A 135 5.93 5.12 13.41
CA THR A 135 6.46 3.82 13.84
C THR A 135 7.97 3.73 13.63
N ILE A 136 8.48 4.23 12.49
CA ILE A 136 9.93 4.28 12.19
C ILE A 136 10.62 5.28 13.09
N ALA A 137 10.05 6.49 13.28
CA ALA A 137 10.60 7.51 14.16
C ALA A 137 10.79 7.00 15.59
N MET A 138 9.82 6.28 16.12
CA MET A 138 9.89 5.69 17.46
C MET A 138 10.83 4.49 17.57
N LYS A 139 10.86 3.61 16.56
CA LYS A 139 11.55 2.32 16.66
C LYS A 139 12.98 2.34 16.12
N GLU A 140 13.21 3.09 15.05
CA GLU A 140 14.47 3.05 14.32
C GLU A 140 15.27 4.34 14.47
N TRP A 141 14.61 5.51 14.59
CA TRP A 141 15.31 6.77 14.81
C TRP A 141 15.53 7.08 16.28
N GLY A 142 14.87 6.35 17.19
CA GLY A 142 15.03 6.55 18.63
C GLY A 142 14.47 7.89 19.12
N ILE A 143 13.48 8.47 18.42
CA ILE A 143 12.86 9.70 18.87
C ILE A 143 11.90 9.37 20.02
N ASP A 144 12.33 9.71 21.22
CA ASP A 144 11.60 9.44 22.45
C ASP A 144 10.36 10.33 22.62
N GLY A 145 9.43 9.90 23.46
CA GLY A 145 8.22 10.67 23.84
C GLY A 145 7.14 10.75 22.78
N LEU A 146 7.34 10.16 21.59
CA LEU A 146 6.35 10.14 20.54
C LEU A 146 5.24 9.12 20.83
N THR A 147 4.02 9.51 20.53
CA THR A 147 2.88 8.60 20.39
C THR A 147 2.36 8.67 18.95
N ASN A 148 2.07 7.51 18.36
CA ASN A 148 1.57 7.49 16.99
C ASN A 148 0.10 7.99 16.94
N PRO A 149 -0.17 9.19 16.38
CA PRO A 149 -1.49 9.80 16.41
C PRO A 149 -2.52 9.04 15.56
N CYS A 150 -2.08 8.17 14.67
CA CYS A 150 -2.98 7.35 13.86
C CYS A 150 -3.58 6.17 14.64
N LYS A 151 -2.99 5.75 15.77
CA LYS A 151 -3.49 4.61 16.55
C LYS A 151 -4.84 4.88 17.20
N SER A 152 -5.06 6.11 17.65
CA SER A 152 -6.33 6.56 18.26
C SER A 152 -7.33 7.04 17.21
N LEU A 153 -6.94 7.07 15.92
CA LEU A 153 -7.78 7.58 14.86
C LEU A 153 -8.76 6.51 14.35
N ARG A 154 -10.05 6.85 14.33
CA ARG A 154 -11.04 6.02 13.65
C ARG A 154 -10.79 6.05 12.14
N MET A 155 -10.27 4.95 11.59
CA MET A 155 -10.00 4.84 10.15
C MET A 155 -11.31 4.76 9.34
N PRO A 156 -11.35 5.34 8.12
CA PRO A 156 -12.49 5.16 7.22
C PRO A 156 -12.76 3.67 6.98
N LYS A 157 -14.04 3.30 6.80
CA LYS A 157 -14.38 1.91 6.42
C LYS A 157 -13.64 1.53 5.13
N GLY A 158 -13.17 0.29 5.05
CA GLY A 158 -12.60 -0.24 3.80
C GLY A 158 -13.62 -0.13 2.65
N SER A 159 -13.12 0.03 1.43
CA SER A 159 -14.00 -0.08 0.26
C SER A 159 -14.60 -1.48 0.20
N LYS A 160 -15.87 -1.57 -0.21
CA LYS A 160 -16.46 -2.88 -0.52
C LYS A 160 -15.63 -3.58 -1.59
N GLU A 161 -15.45 -4.86 -1.41
CA GLU A 161 -14.85 -5.70 -2.45
C GLU A 161 -15.72 -5.64 -3.70
N ARG A 162 -15.05 -5.74 -4.84
CA ARG A 162 -15.70 -5.61 -6.13
C ARG A 162 -16.08 -6.99 -6.67
N ASP A 163 -17.36 -7.24 -6.96
CA ASP A 163 -17.89 -8.54 -7.41
C ASP A 163 -18.21 -8.56 -8.91
N ARG A 164 -17.75 -7.56 -9.69
CA ARG A 164 -18.02 -7.48 -11.13
C ARG A 164 -17.30 -8.61 -11.86
N ARG A 165 -18.09 -9.50 -12.44
CA ARG A 165 -17.64 -10.53 -13.39
C ARG A 165 -18.17 -10.18 -14.79
N PRO A 166 -17.36 -10.26 -15.86
CA PRO A 166 -17.85 -10.13 -17.22
C PRO A 166 -18.69 -11.36 -17.59
N THR A 167 -19.76 -11.14 -18.32
CA THR A 167 -20.50 -12.22 -18.95
C THR A 167 -19.72 -12.78 -20.15
N THR A 168 -20.09 -13.98 -20.62
CA THR A 168 -19.49 -14.56 -21.83
C THR A 168 -19.71 -13.67 -23.05
N ALA A 169 -20.88 -13.05 -23.18
CA ALA A 169 -21.17 -12.10 -24.26
C ALA A 169 -20.28 -10.86 -24.19
N GLU A 170 -20.10 -10.29 -23.01
CA GLU A 170 -19.20 -9.15 -22.82
C GLU A 170 -17.75 -9.51 -23.15
N LEU A 171 -17.26 -10.67 -22.72
CA LEU A 171 -15.90 -11.13 -23.05
C LEU A 171 -15.73 -11.30 -24.56
N ASN A 172 -16.69 -11.90 -25.26
CA ASN A 172 -16.62 -12.08 -26.69
C ASN A 172 -16.61 -10.73 -27.43
N ALA A 173 -17.43 -9.76 -27.00
CA ALA A 173 -17.41 -8.40 -27.54
C ALA A 173 -16.07 -7.72 -27.33
N ILE A 174 -15.49 -7.81 -26.11
CA ILE A 174 -14.17 -7.28 -25.80
C ILE A 174 -13.08 -7.93 -26.67
N TYR A 175 -13.11 -9.25 -26.84
CA TYR A 175 -12.12 -9.97 -27.65
C TYR A 175 -12.21 -9.56 -29.13
N ALA A 176 -13.41 -9.45 -29.69
CA ALA A 176 -13.61 -9.00 -31.07
C ALA A 176 -13.06 -7.56 -31.25
N THR A 177 -13.51 -6.63 -30.42
CA THR A 177 -13.06 -5.22 -30.46
C THR A 177 -11.54 -5.11 -30.24
N ALA A 178 -10.97 -5.88 -29.32
CA ALA A 178 -9.55 -5.86 -29.07
C ALA A 178 -8.74 -6.35 -30.28
N ARG A 179 -9.20 -7.39 -31.01
CA ARG A 179 -8.52 -7.89 -32.22
C ARG A 179 -8.51 -6.87 -33.34
N GLU A 180 -9.59 -6.11 -33.51
CA GLU A 180 -9.66 -5.03 -34.50
C GLU A 180 -8.71 -3.86 -34.13
N MET A 181 -8.62 -3.53 -32.85
CA MET A 181 -7.81 -2.39 -32.39
C MET A 181 -6.31 -2.72 -32.25
N SER A 182 -5.99 -3.88 -31.69
CA SER A 182 -4.63 -4.33 -31.42
C SER A 182 -4.61 -5.84 -31.14
N PRO A 183 -4.10 -6.65 -32.06
CA PRO A 183 -3.95 -8.10 -31.85
C PRO A 183 -3.18 -8.46 -30.57
N GLU A 184 -2.17 -7.66 -30.22
CA GLU A 184 -1.38 -7.85 -29.01
C GLU A 184 -2.22 -7.64 -27.74
N MET A 185 -3.08 -6.58 -27.72
CA MET A 185 -4.00 -6.36 -26.62
C MET A 185 -5.05 -7.48 -26.50
N ALA A 186 -5.53 -8.00 -27.63
CA ALA A 186 -6.45 -9.13 -27.62
C ALA A 186 -5.81 -10.35 -26.95
N ALA A 187 -4.58 -10.69 -27.33
CA ALA A 187 -3.85 -11.78 -26.71
C ALA A 187 -3.65 -11.58 -25.19
N ILE A 188 -3.28 -10.37 -24.76
CA ILE A 188 -3.13 -10.02 -23.35
C ILE A 188 -4.47 -10.20 -22.58
N ILE A 189 -5.59 -9.77 -23.15
CA ILE A 189 -6.90 -9.84 -22.52
C ILE A 189 -7.39 -11.29 -22.43
N GLU A 190 -7.24 -12.07 -23.50
CA GLU A 190 -7.61 -13.49 -23.52
C GLU A 190 -6.77 -14.29 -22.51
N LEU A 191 -5.45 -14.08 -22.49
CA LEU A 191 -4.57 -14.74 -21.51
C LEU A 191 -4.86 -14.32 -20.06
N ALA A 192 -5.22 -13.06 -19.82
CA ALA A 192 -5.58 -12.61 -18.48
C ALA A 192 -6.82 -13.31 -17.94
N ALA A 193 -7.82 -13.52 -18.83
CA ALA A 193 -9.07 -14.20 -18.49
C ALA A 193 -8.92 -15.74 -18.40
N ASP A 194 -7.82 -16.30 -18.87
CA ASP A 194 -7.55 -17.75 -18.85
C ASP A 194 -6.58 -18.17 -17.74
N THR A 195 -5.51 -17.39 -17.51
CA THR A 195 -4.39 -17.79 -16.65
C THR A 195 -4.46 -17.26 -15.21
N ALA A 196 -5.34 -16.32 -14.91
CA ALA A 196 -5.40 -15.60 -13.66
C ALA A 196 -4.07 -14.90 -13.25
N MET A 197 -3.13 -14.69 -14.18
CA MET A 197 -1.88 -13.96 -13.93
C MET A 197 -2.17 -12.50 -13.57
N ARG A 198 -1.30 -11.91 -12.73
CA ARG A 198 -1.36 -10.46 -12.52
C ARG A 198 -0.91 -9.74 -13.80
N ARG A 199 -1.49 -8.58 -14.08
CA ARG A 199 -1.17 -7.79 -15.27
C ARG A 199 0.33 -7.66 -15.54
N THR A 200 1.10 -7.26 -14.53
CA THR A 200 2.54 -7.10 -14.68
C THR A 200 3.23 -8.42 -15.02
N GLU A 201 2.86 -9.50 -14.34
CA GLU A 201 3.41 -10.84 -14.57
C GLU A 201 3.15 -11.31 -16.01
N LEU A 202 1.93 -11.11 -16.51
CA LEU A 202 1.56 -11.49 -17.86
C LEU A 202 2.29 -10.64 -18.92
N VAL A 203 2.25 -9.33 -18.76
CA VAL A 203 2.83 -8.39 -19.76
C VAL A 203 4.35 -8.47 -19.82
N THR A 204 5.02 -8.80 -18.72
CA THR A 204 6.49 -8.97 -18.69
C THR A 204 6.94 -10.41 -18.84
N LEU A 205 6.03 -11.34 -19.23
CA LEU A 205 6.35 -12.75 -19.41
C LEU A 205 7.36 -12.94 -20.53
N ARG A 206 8.40 -13.74 -20.27
CA ARG A 206 9.46 -14.08 -21.22
C ARG A 206 9.28 -15.50 -21.76
N ARG A 207 9.72 -15.73 -22.99
CA ARG A 207 9.69 -17.07 -23.61
C ARG A 207 10.47 -18.10 -22.80
N SER A 208 11.60 -17.73 -22.23
CA SER A 208 12.41 -18.60 -21.36
C SER A 208 11.68 -19.08 -20.09
N GLN A 209 10.65 -18.36 -19.67
CA GLN A 209 9.85 -18.71 -18.51
C GLN A 209 8.73 -19.71 -18.81
N VAL A 210 8.44 -19.98 -20.09
CA VAL A 210 7.41 -20.94 -20.49
C VAL A 210 8.08 -22.25 -20.92
N LYS A 211 7.82 -23.32 -20.15
CA LYS A 211 8.36 -24.65 -20.41
C LYS A 211 7.20 -25.66 -20.55
N GLY A 212 6.96 -26.14 -21.74
CA GLY A 212 5.86 -27.06 -22.02
C GLY A 212 4.50 -26.45 -21.69
N LYS A 213 3.83 -26.98 -20.67
CA LYS A 213 2.49 -26.55 -20.24
C LYS A 213 2.51 -25.58 -19.05
N VAL A 214 3.65 -25.02 -18.68
CA VAL A 214 3.78 -24.25 -17.43
C VAL A 214 4.57 -22.96 -17.68
N ALA A 215 4.08 -21.85 -17.14
CA ALA A 215 4.81 -20.59 -17.03
C ALA A 215 5.37 -20.43 -15.61
N TYR A 216 6.69 -20.26 -15.51
CA TYR A 216 7.43 -20.09 -14.23
C TYR A 216 7.66 -18.61 -13.96
N LEU A 217 7.03 -18.08 -12.95
CA LEU A 217 7.11 -16.67 -12.54
C LEU A 217 8.11 -16.52 -11.39
N GLU A 218 9.27 -15.96 -11.67
CA GLU A 218 10.37 -15.87 -10.71
C GLU A 218 10.29 -14.64 -9.81
N ASP A 219 9.85 -13.49 -10.31
CA ASP A 219 9.71 -12.24 -9.55
C ASP A 219 8.25 -11.79 -9.50
N THR A 220 7.51 -12.27 -8.52
CA THR A 220 6.15 -11.81 -8.29
C THR A 220 6.14 -10.57 -7.39
N LYS A 221 5.06 -9.78 -7.43
CA LYS A 221 4.86 -8.62 -6.53
C LYS A 221 5.09 -8.96 -5.05
N ASN A 222 4.91 -10.22 -4.69
CA ASN A 222 5.03 -10.73 -3.32
C ASN A 222 6.38 -11.41 -3.02
N GLY A 223 7.31 -11.48 -4.00
CA GLY A 223 8.63 -12.08 -3.85
C GLY A 223 8.64 -13.62 -3.86
N GLU A 224 7.52 -14.29 -4.14
CA GLU A 224 7.45 -15.76 -4.19
C GLU A 224 7.42 -16.24 -5.63
N ARG A 225 8.22 -17.26 -5.91
CA ARG A 225 8.18 -17.98 -7.19
C ARG A 225 6.90 -18.79 -7.27
N ARG A 226 6.28 -18.84 -8.43
CA ARG A 226 5.16 -19.74 -8.67
C ARG A 226 5.12 -20.23 -10.10
N ALA A 227 4.49 -21.38 -10.28
CA ALA A 227 4.22 -21.97 -11.57
C ALA A 227 2.73 -21.82 -11.92
N VAL A 228 2.45 -21.34 -13.12
CA VAL A 228 1.09 -21.18 -13.63
C VAL A 228 0.87 -22.18 -14.74
N PRO A 229 -0.01 -23.18 -14.56
CA PRO A 229 -0.35 -24.11 -15.64
C PRO A 229 -1.09 -23.36 -16.76
N LEU A 230 -0.74 -23.68 -18.00
CA LEU A 230 -1.28 -23.07 -19.20
C LEU A 230 -2.27 -24.01 -19.87
N SER A 231 -3.48 -23.55 -20.13
CA SER A 231 -4.47 -24.26 -20.94
C SER A 231 -3.97 -24.46 -22.37
N SER A 232 -4.63 -25.33 -23.14
CA SER A 232 -4.34 -25.47 -24.57
C SER A 232 -4.50 -24.14 -25.29
N ARG A 233 -5.57 -23.40 -24.98
CA ARG A 233 -5.85 -22.08 -25.54
C ARG A 233 -4.74 -21.06 -25.22
N ALA A 234 -4.30 -20.99 -23.97
CA ALA A 234 -3.21 -20.10 -23.58
C ALA A 234 -1.91 -20.39 -24.34
N ARG A 235 -1.59 -21.67 -24.52
CA ARG A 235 -0.39 -22.09 -25.28
C ARG A 235 -0.50 -21.73 -26.76
N GLU A 236 -1.66 -21.93 -27.40
CA GLU A 236 -1.93 -21.52 -28.78
C GLU A 236 -1.72 -20.03 -28.98
N ILE A 237 -2.31 -19.19 -28.07
CA ILE A 237 -2.13 -17.74 -28.11
C ILE A 237 -0.64 -17.38 -27.99
N LEU A 238 0.08 -17.93 -27.01
CA LEU A 238 1.50 -17.65 -26.82
C LEU A 238 2.34 -18.10 -28.00
N ALA A 239 2.00 -19.22 -28.64
CA ALA A 239 2.70 -19.74 -29.81
C ALA A 239 2.47 -18.86 -31.07
N SER A 240 1.30 -18.25 -31.21
CA SER A 240 0.96 -17.37 -32.33
C SER A 240 1.64 -15.99 -32.28
N LEU A 241 2.19 -15.60 -31.13
CA LEU A 241 2.81 -14.30 -30.98
C LEU A 241 4.20 -14.25 -31.65
N PRO A 242 4.56 -13.11 -32.29
CA PRO A 242 5.83 -12.95 -32.96
C PRO A 242 7.01 -13.09 -31.98
N THR A 243 8.13 -13.65 -32.48
CA THR A 243 9.34 -13.72 -31.67
C THR A 243 10.03 -12.36 -31.64
N ARG A 244 10.37 -11.92 -30.43
CA ARG A 244 11.02 -10.64 -30.17
C ARG A 244 12.47 -10.86 -29.75
N ILE A 245 13.35 -9.94 -30.10
CA ILE A 245 14.77 -9.97 -29.74
C ILE A 245 15.00 -9.93 -28.23
N ASP A 246 14.17 -9.17 -27.51
CA ASP A 246 14.24 -9.05 -26.04
C ASP A 246 13.74 -10.31 -25.30
N GLY A 247 13.23 -11.30 -26.01
CA GLY A 247 12.71 -12.55 -25.46
C GLY A 247 11.37 -12.42 -24.75
N GLN A 248 10.74 -11.24 -24.75
CA GLN A 248 9.40 -11.05 -24.18
C GLN A 248 8.32 -11.49 -25.16
N TYR A 249 7.15 -11.85 -24.65
CA TYR A 249 5.97 -12.11 -25.49
C TYR A 249 5.30 -10.82 -25.98
N PHE A 250 5.35 -9.75 -25.18
CA PHE A 250 4.63 -8.52 -25.41
C PHE A 250 5.55 -7.30 -25.46
N SER A 251 5.13 -6.30 -26.24
CA SER A 251 5.80 -4.99 -26.36
C SER A 251 5.19 -3.93 -25.45
N LEU A 252 3.92 -4.11 -25.12
CA LEU A 252 3.15 -3.15 -24.35
C LEU A 252 3.60 -3.11 -22.89
N SER A 253 3.60 -1.90 -22.31
CA SER A 253 3.83 -1.75 -20.87
C SER A 253 2.58 -2.07 -20.04
N PRO A 254 2.74 -2.47 -18.76
CA PRO A 254 1.58 -2.63 -17.87
C PRO A 254 0.72 -1.37 -17.72
N ALA A 255 1.31 -0.17 -17.86
CA ALA A 255 0.60 1.09 -17.83
C ALA A 255 -0.24 1.28 -19.11
N THR A 256 0.35 0.99 -20.27
CA THR A 256 -0.35 1.04 -21.56
C THR A 256 -1.58 0.14 -21.55
N VAL A 257 -1.43 -1.11 -21.08
CA VAL A 257 -2.56 -2.07 -20.97
C VAL A 257 -3.67 -1.52 -20.07
N SER A 258 -3.32 -0.86 -18.95
CA SER A 258 -4.31 -0.25 -18.06
C SER A 258 -5.10 0.89 -18.69
N ASN A 259 -4.43 1.70 -19.50
CA ASN A 259 -5.05 2.85 -20.14
C ASN A 259 -5.85 2.45 -21.39
N TYR A 260 -5.42 1.38 -22.08
CA TYR A 260 -6.06 0.93 -23.29
C TYR A 260 -7.30 0.05 -23.04
N PHE A 261 -7.29 -0.74 -21.97
CA PHE A 261 -8.41 -1.64 -21.66
C PHE A 261 -9.76 -0.92 -21.47
N PRO A 262 -9.86 0.23 -20.77
CA PRO A 262 -11.11 0.99 -20.69
C PRO A 262 -11.63 1.47 -22.05
N VAL A 263 -10.73 1.86 -22.97
CA VAL A 263 -11.11 2.30 -24.33
C VAL A 263 -11.69 1.14 -25.14
N ILE A 264 -11.10 -0.06 -25.01
CA ILE A 264 -11.63 -1.28 -25.63
C ILE A 264 -13.02 -1.61 -25.06
N CYS A 265 -13.17 -1.55 -23.73
CA CYS A 265 -14.47 -1.81 -23.09
C CYS A 265 -15.55 -0.81 -23.55
N GLU A 266 -15.21 0.45 -23.67
CA GLU A 266 -16.13 1.50 -24.15
C GLU A 266 -16.59 1.21 -25.57
N LYS A 267 -15.66 0.91 -26.50
CA LYS A 267 -15.96 0.54 -27.88
C LYS A 267 -16.77 -0.77 -27.99
N ALA A 268 -16.51 -1.72 -27.10
CA ALA A 268 -17.27 -2.98 -27.01
C ALA A 268 -18.65 -2.81 -26.33
N GLY A 269 -19.02 -1.61 -25.89
CA GLY A 269 -20.27 -1.35 -25.17
C GLY A 269 -20.31 -1.92 -23.74
N VAL A 270 -19.17 -2.31 -23.17
CA VAL A 270 -19.06 -2.94 -21.85
C VAL A 270 -18.73 -1.89 -20.77
N LYS A 271 -19.66 -1.69 -19.85
CA LYS A 271 -19.53 -0.70 -18.78
C LYS A 271 -19.03 -1.30 -17.47
N GLY A 272 -18.28 -0.49 -16.73
CA GLY A 272 -17.93 -0.79 -15.36
C GLY A 272 -16.96 -1.96 -15.18
N LEU A 273 -16.27 -2.45 -16.21
CA LEU A 273 -15.26 -3.50 -16.14
C LEU A 273 -13.85 -2.90 -16.05
N ARG A 274 -12.98 -3.49 -15.22
CA ARG A 274 -11.57 -3.15 -15.10
C ARG A 274 -10.71 -4.34 -15.51
N TYR A 275 -9.50 -4.09 -15.98
CA TYR A 275 -8.58 -5.16 -16.37
C TYR A 275 -8.38 -6.22 -15.26
N HIS A 276 -8.33 -5.81 -14.00
CA HIS A 276 -8.15 -6.76 -12.88
C HIS A 276 -9.36 -7.68 -12.68
N ASP A 277 -10.54 -7.30 -13.16
CA ASP A 277 -11.75 -8.13 -13.09
C ASP A 277 -11.63 -9.39 -13.97
N LEU A 278 -10.76 -9.37 -15.02
CA LEU A 278 -10.42 -10.55 -15.82
C LEU A 278 -9.72 -11.64 -14.97
N ARG A 279 -8.84 -11.23 -14.06
CA ARG A 279 -8.21 -12.18 -13.12
C ARG A 279 -9.26 -12.72 -12.12
N HIS A 280 -10.21 -11.90 -11.70
CA HIS A 280 -11.30 -12.36 -10.86
C HIS A 280 -12.13 -13.41 -11.60
N GLU A 281 -12.46 -13.17 -12.87
CA GLU A 281 -13.15 -14.12 -13.74
C GLU A 281 -12.37 -15.43 -13.88
N ALA A 282 -11.09 -15.36 -14.24
CA ALA A 282 -10.25 -16.55 -14.37
C ALA A 282 -10.19 -17.36 -13.04
N THR A 283 -10.09 -16.66 -11.89
CA THR A 283 -10.10 -17.32 -10.58
C THR A 283 -11.42 -18.02 -10.31
N SER A 284 -12.57 -17.38 -10.61
CA SER A 284 -13.89 -17.99 -10.47
C SER A 284 -14.04 -19.23 -11.33
N ARG A 285 -13.58 -19.17 -12.60
CA ARG A 285 -13.61 -20.34 -13.51
C ARG A 285 -12.80 -21.52 -13.03
N LEU A 286 -11.72 -21.31 -12.29
CA LEU A 286 -10.98 -22.42 -11.68
C LEU A 286 -11.85 -23.15 -10.65
N PHE A 287 -12.57 -22.43 -9.80
CA PHE A 287 -13.50 -23.05 -8.85
C PHE A 287 -14.67 -23.75 -9.56
N GLU A 288 -15.24 -23.14 -10.59
CA GLU A 288 -16.30 -23.74 -11.42
C GLU A 288 -15.85 -25.03 -12.13
N ARG A 289 -14.54 -25.16 -12.41
CA ARG A 289 -13.93 -26.40 -12.94
C ARG A 289 -13.61 -27.43 -11.85
N GLY A 290 -13.95 -27.17 -10.60
CA GLY A 290 -13.76 -28.10 -9.49
C GLY A 290 -12.38 -28.06 -8.82
N PHE A 291 -11.52 -27.08 -9.14
CA PHE A 291 -10.23 -26.94 -8.44
C PHE A 291 -10.46 -26.60 -6.96
N THR A 292 -9.70 -27.24 -6.09
CA THR A 292 -9.71 -26.96 -4.67
C THR A 292 -9.14 -25.57 -4.35
N MET A 293 -9.47 -25.03 -3.19
CA MET A 293 -8.97 -23.74 -2.74
C MET A 293 -7.44 -23.68 -2.72
N MET A 294 -6.76 -24.77 -2.36
CA MET A 294 -5.31 -24.85 -2.33
C MET A 294 -4.70 -24.84 -3.73
N GLU A 295 -5.29 -25.55 -4.68
CA GLU A 295 -4.85 -25.53 -6.08
C GLU A 295 -5.05 -24.14 -6.68
N VAL A 296 -6.22 -23.52 -6.46
CA VAL A 296 -6.47 -22.15 -6.93
C VAL A 296 -5.49 -21.15 -6.28
N ALA A 297 -5.20 -21.28 -4.99
CA ALA A 297 -4.20 -20.45 -4.31
C ALA A 297 -2.81 -20.59 -4.96
N SER A 298 -2.39 -21.82 -5.25
CA SER A 298 -1.11 -22.13 -5.90
C SER A 298 -1.03 -21.51 -7.30
N ILE A 299 -2.05 -21.68 -8.13
CA ILE A 299 -2.11 -21.13 -9.50
C ILE A 299 -2.11 -19.61 -9.48
N THR A 300 -2.98 -19.02 -8.67
CA THR A 300 -3.20 -17.57 -8.66
C THR A 300 -2.18 -16.80 -7.82
N GLY A 301 -1.53 -17.45 -6.85
CA GLY A 301 -0.59 -16.83 -5.90
C GLY A 301 -1.30 -15.92 -4.89
N HIS A 302 -2.43 -16.35 -4.36
CA HIS A 302 -3.06 -15.74 -3.19
C HIS A 302 -2.40 -16.26 -1.91
N LYS A 303 -1.88 -15.35 -1.08
CA LYS A 303 -1.15 -15.70 0.16
C LYS A 303 -2.04 -16.21 1.28
N THR A 304 -3.29 -15.80 1.31
CA THR A 304 -4.24 -16.19 2.35
C THR A 304 -5.50 -16.75 1.73
N LEU A 305 -6.04 -17.80 2.33
CA LEU A 305 -7.29 -18.42 1.87
C LEU A 305 -8.48 -17.46 2.01
N SER A 306 -8.42 -16.52 2.95
CA SER A 306 -9.44 -15.48 3.10
C SER A 306 -9.62 -14.63 1.83
N MET A 307 -8.55 -14.44 1.03
CA MET A 307 -8.63 -13.73 -0.26
C MET A 307 -9.41 -14.52 -1.32
N LEU A 308 -9.49 -15.84 -1.18
CA LEU A 308 -10.22 -16.72 -2.09
C LEU A 308 -11.66 -16.99 -1.64
N ARG A 309 -12.00 -16.72 -0.39
CA ARG A 309 -13.34 -16.97 0.17
C ARG A 309 -14.48 -16.36 -0.65
N ARG A 310 -14.23 -15.23 -1.28
CA ARG A 310 -15.20 -14.55 -2.15
C ARG A 310 -15.58 -15.32 -3.44
N TYR A 311 -14.77 -16.30 -3.83
CA TYR A 311 -15.01 -17.12 -5.04
C TYR A 311 -15.63 -18.47 -4.71
N THR A 312 -15.64 -18.87 -3.45
CA THR A 312 -16.25 -20.11 -3.00
C THR A 312 -17.72 -19.83 -2.68
N HIS A 313 -18.55 -19.83 -3.70
CA HIS A 313 -20.02 -19.78 -3.53
C HIS A 313 -20.52 -21.18 -3.12
N LEU A 314 -20.14 -21.63 -1.92
CA LEU A 314 -20.66 -22.87 -1.35
C LEU A 314 -22.09 -22.62 -0.92
N SER A 315 -23.07 -23.00 -1.77
CA SER A 315 -24.44 -22.99 -1.32
C SER A 315 -24.70 -24.15 -0.36
N PRO A 316 -25.55 -23.99 0.66
CA PRO A 316 -25.92 -25.10 1.51
C PRO A 316 -26.51 -26.30 0.74
N ALA A 317 -27.19 -26.04 -0.40
CA ALA A 317 -27.72 -27.08 -1.27
C ALA A 317 -26.60 -27.90 -1.92
N ASP A 318 -25.56 -27.24 -2.51
CA ASP A 318 -24.43 -27.96 -3.12
C ASP A 318 -23.63 -28.76 -2.08
N LEU A 319 -23.59 -28.29 -0.84
CA LEU A 319 -22.94 -29.03 0.26
C LEU A 319 -23.79 -30.23 0.69
N ALA A 320 -25.12 -30.08 0.72
CA ALA A 320 -26.01 -31.18 1.06
C ALA A 320 -25.94 -32.31 0.01
N GLU A 321 -25.90 -31.96 -1.30
CA GLU A 321 -25.73 -32.96 -2.37
C GLU A 321 -24.39 -33.72 -2.25
N LYS A 322 -23.33 -33.08 -1.75
CA LYS A 322 -22.04 -33.74 -1.52
C LYS A 322 -22.01 -34.63 -0.29
N LEU A 323 -22.95 -34.47 0.63
CA LEU A 323 -23.05 -35.30 1.84
C LEU A 323 -23.90 -36.58 1.59
N GLY A 324 -24.64 -36.69 0.52
CA GLY A 324 -25.48 -37.85 0.14
C GLY A 324 -26.89 -37.64 0.56
#